data_c2d647556108e809ce0b710335c66e39
#
_entry.id   c2d647556108e809ce0b710335c66e39
#
_cell.length_a   1.000
_cell.length_b   1.000
_cell.length_c   1.000
_cell.angle_alpha   90.00
_cell.angle_beta   90.00
_cell.angle_gamma   90.00
#
_symmetry.space_group_name_H-M   'P 1'
#
loop_
_entity.id
_entity.type
_entity.pdbx_description
1 polymer ?
#
loop_
_entity_poly.entity_id
_entity_poly.type
_entity_poly.pdbx_seq_one_letter_code
_entity_poly.pdbx_strand_id
1 'polypeptide(L)'
;MTRLEYWIMADTQYGIHSPFVFEMYRNVLFATVGREVRSHMGEGLPEECAGMVDCAKGRDKMYHDLVYKLRDHYGMRVVCYDGDEAVLEDGRDGLETVKVVCRPHRCRARELRWQAQQGNAKYNVSIDMYDAGVLMMNHRLHPQHFVLK
;
A
#
# COMPACT_ATOMS: atom_id res chain seq x y z
N MET A 1 -13.09 -7.01 11.05
CA MET A 1 -13.74 -7.28 9.71
C MET A 1 -13.36 -8.68 9.25
N THR A 2 -14.35 -9.49 8.92
CA THR A 2 -14.12 -10.79 8.30
C THR A 2 -13.84 -10.63 6.80
N ARG A 3 -13.26 -11.66 6.18
CA ARG A 3 -13.02 -11.63 4.72
C ARG A 3 -14.34 -11.55 3.92
N LEU A 4 -15.42 -12.12 4.45
CA LEU A 4 -16.73 -12.04 3.80
C LEU A 4 -17.31 -10.62 3.88
N GLU A 5 -17.25 -9.98 5.05
CA GLU A 5 -17.69 -8.59 5.20
C GLU A 5 -16.90 -7.66 4.27
N TYR A 6 -15.58 -7.85 4.22
CA TYR A 6 -14.74 -7.12 3.28
C TYR A 6 -15.20 -7.31 1.83
N TRP A 7 -15.44 -8.55 1.41
CA TRP A 7 -15.87 -8.86 0.04
C TRP A 7 -17.17 -8.18 -0.36
N ILE A 8 -18.11 -8.07 0.58
CA ILE A 8 -19.39 -7.39 0.36
C ILE A 8 -19.19 -5.88 0.21
N MET A 9 -18.29 -5.28 1.00
CA MET A 9 -18.05 -3.85 1.03
C MET A 9 -17.08 -3.36 -0.05
N ALA A 10 -16.21 -4.23 -0.54
CA ALA A 10 -15.12 -3.82 -1.43
C ALA A 10 -15.63 -3.49 -2.84
N ASP A 11 -15.16 -2.37 -3.36
CA ASP A 11 -15.41 -1.94 -4.73
C ASP A 11 -14.40 -2.54 -5.71
N THR A 12 -14.84 -2.68 -6.95
CA THR A 12 -13.97 -2.96 -8.08
C THR A 12 -13.48 -1.65 -8.70
N GLN A 13 -12.65 -1.76 -9.73
CA GLN A 13 -12.17 -0.58 -10.48
C GLN A 13 -13.29 0.35 -10.94
N TYR A 14 -14.51 -0.14 -11.15
CA TYR A 14 -15.66 0.64 -11.60
C TYR A 14 -16.23 1.55 -10.51
N GLY A 15 -15.95 1.29 -9.24
CA GLY A 15 -16.33 2.13 -8.11
C GLY A 15 -15.31 3.24 -7.80
N ILE A 16 -14.20 3.31 -8.53
CA ILE A 16 -13.15 4.29 -8.29
C ILE A 16 -13.39 5.53 -9.15
N HIS A 17 -13.71 6.65 -8.51
CA HIS A 17 -13.97 7.92 -9.20
C HIS A 17 -12.76 8.85 -9.29
N SER A 18 -11.69 8.59 -8.54
CA SER A 18 -10.45 9.35 -8.62
C SER A 18 -9.58 8.86 -9.78
N PRO A 19 -9.25 9.69 -10.78
CA PRO A 19 -8.36 9.29 -11.87
C PRO A 19 -6.99 8.80 -11.40
N PHE A 20 -6.43 9.43 -10.36
CA PHE A 20 -5.15 9.03 -9.77
C PHE A 20 -5.24 7.64 -9.14
N VAL A 21 -6.27 7.41 -8.31
CA VAL A 21 -6.45 6.11 -7.64
C VAL A 21 -6.79 5.02 -8.66
N PHE A 22 -7.56 5.33 -9.69
CA PHE A 22 -7.86 4.41 -10.78
C PHE A 22 -6.59 3.98 -11.54
N GLU A 23 -5.72 4.93 -11.87
CA GLU A 23 -4.44 4.64 -12.49
C GLU A 23 -3.55 3.78 -11.58
N MET A 24 -3.48 4.13 -10.30
CA MET A 24 -2.77 3.33 -9.30
C MET A 24 -3.33 1.91 -9.21
N TYR A 25 -4.65 1.76 -9.19
CA TYR A 25 -5.32 0.46 -9.19
C TYR A 25 -4.83 -0.41 -10.35
N ARG A 26 -4.89 0.14 -11.57
CA ARG A 26 -4.53 -0.60 -12.78
C ARG A 26 -3.05 -0.93 -12.89
N ASN A 27 -2.19 0.02 -12.54
CA ASN A 27 -0.76 -0.05 -12.86
C ASN A 27 0.09 -0.52 -11.68
N VAL A 28 -0.42 -0.44 -10.46
CA VAL A 28 0.35 -0.73 -9.25
C VAL A 28 -0.35 -1.74 -8.35
N LEU A 29 -1.54 -1.41 -7.82
CA LEU A 29 -2.12 -2.16 -6.69
C LEU A 29 -2.36 -3.65 -7.02
N PHE A 30 -2.95 -3.93 -8.16
CA PHE A 30 -3.27 -5.29 -8.61
C PHE A 30 -2.45 -5.75 -9.82
N ALA A 31 -1.47 -4.95 -10.24
CA ALA A 31 -0.55 -5.34 -11.30
C ALA A 31 0.36 -6.49 -10.85
N THR A 32 0.68 -7.37 -11.77
CA THR A 32 1.68 -8.41 -11.51
C THR A 32 3.06 -7.77 -11.35
N VAL A 33 3.85 -8.24 -10.39
CA VAL A 33 5.23 -7.79 -10.22
C VAL A 33 6.03 -8.19 -11.46
N GLY A 34 6.51 -7.19 -12.18
CA GLY A 34 7.30 -7.40 -13.38
C GLY A 34 8.68 -7.97 -13.10
N ARG A 35 9.29 -8.56 -14.13
CA ARG A 35 10.65 -9.13 -14.04
C ARG A 35 11.67 -8.07 -13.62
N GLU A 36 11.53 -6.85 -14.10
CA GLU A 36 12.42 -5.73 -13.78
C GLU A 36 12.36 -5.38 -12.29
N VAL A 37 11.15 -5.27 -11.72
CA VAL A 37 10.96 -5.02 -10.30
C VAL A 37 11.60 -6.12 -9.46
N ARG A 38 11.43 -7.38 -9.85
CA ARG A 38 12.02 -8.51 -9.13
C ARG A 38 13.54 -8.51 -9.15
N SER A 39 14.16 -8.09 -10.26
CA SER A 39 15.62 -8.03 -10.39
C SER A 39 16.24 -6.93 -9.53
N HIS A 40 15.46 -5.91 -9.17
CA HIS A 40 15.91 -4.76 -8.37
C HIS A 40 15.37 -4.78 -6.93
N MET A 41 14.70 -5.84 -6.50
CA MET A 41 14.26 -5.99 -5.13
C MET A 41 15.47 -5.94 -4.20
N GLY A 42 15.40 -5.10 -3.19
CA GLY A 42 16.50 -4.87 -2.25
C GLY A 42 17.38 -3.68 -2.57
N GLU A 43 17.39 -3.17 -3.81
CA GLU A 43 18.09 -1.95 -4.14
C GLU A 43 17.40 -0.72 -3.52
N GLY A 44 18.19 0.19 -2.95
CA GLY A 44 17.68 1.41 -2.34
C GLY A 44 16.94 1.20 -1.02
N LEU A 45 16.99 0.00 -0.44
CA LEU A 45 16.45 -0.26 0.89
C LEU A 45 17.41 0.24 1.97
N PRO A 46 16.91 0.72 3.14
CA PRO A 46 17.76 0.92 4.30
C PRO A 46 18.50 -0.37 4.65
N GLU A 47 19.74 -0.25 5.13
CA GLU A 47 20.60 -1.41 5.43
C GLU A 47 19.95 -2.42 6.37
N GLU A 48 19.23 -1.94 7.37
CA GLU A 48 18.45 -2.71 8.35
C GLU A 48 17.29 -3.50 7.73
N CYS A 49 16.88 -3.16 6.51
CA CYS A 49 15.76 -3.79 5.79
C CYS A 49 16.21 -4.77 4.71
N ALA A 50 17.50 -4.99 4.54
CA ALA A 50 18.04 -5.82 3.46
C ALA A 50 17.54 -7.28 3.48
N GLY A 51 17.19 -7.81 4.66
CA GLY A 51 16.65 -9.17 4.80
C GLY A 51 15.18 -9.32 4.41
N MET A 52 14.47 -8.24 4.11
CA MET A 52 13.05 -8.28 3.77
C MET A 52 12.78 -8.88 2.38
N VAL A 53 13.77 -8.89 1.51
CA VAL A 53 13.64 -9.39 0.12
C VAL A 53 13.15 -10.83 0.06
N ASP A 54 13.54 -11.66 1.03
CA ASP A 54 13.22 -13.09 1.05
C ASP A 54 11.91 -13.42 1.78
N CYS A 55 11.21 -12.44 2.34
CA CYS A 55 10.05 -12.67 3.20
C CYS A 55 8.70 -12.73 2.47
N ALA A 56 8.68 -12.57 1.16
CA ALA A 56 7.45 -12.42 0.37
C ALA A 56 6.74 -13.76 0.13
N LYS A 57 6.10 -14.32 1.16
CA LYS A 57 5.36 -15.58 1.07
C LYS A 57 3.93 -15.44 1.62
N GLY A 58 3.00 -16.24 1.08
CA GLY A 58 1.64 -16.35 1.57
C GLY A 58 0.86 -15.03 1.50
N ARG A 59 0.11 -14.72 2.54
CA ARG A 59 -0.72 -13.50 2.61
C ARG A 59 0.08 -12.21 2.71
N ASP A 60 1.33 -12.28 3.13
CA ASP A 60 2.22 -11.12 3.24
C ASP A 60 2.80 -10.71 1.88
N LYS A 61 2.67 -11.56 0.87
CA LYS A 61 3.18 -11.30 -0.47
C LYS A 61 2.65 -9.98 -1.06
N MET A 62 1.36 -9.70 -0.91
CA MET A 62 0.75 -8.46 -1.41
C MET A 62 1.43 -7.24 -0.79
N TYR A 63 1.66 -7.25 0.51
CA TYR A 63 2.34 -6.18 1.23
C TYR A 63 3.74 -5.93 0.67
N HIS A 64 4.56 -6.95 0.57
CA HIS A 64 5.93 -6.83 0.07
C HIS A 64 5.97 -6.39 -1.40
N ASP A 65 5.13 -6.96 -2.24
CA ASP A 65 5.03 -6.58 -3.66
C ASP A 65 4.62 -5.10 -3.83
N LEU A 66 3.71 -4.61 -3.00
CA LEU A 66 3.29 -3.21 -3.03
C LEU A 66 4.42 -2.24 -2.72
N VAL A 67 5.25 -2.54 -1.74
CA VAL A 67 6.40 -1.69 -1.40
C VAL A 67 7.29 -1.49 -2.63
N TYR A 68 7.64 -2.56 -3.32
CA TYR A 68 8.50 -2.48 -4.50
C TYR A 68 7.80 -1.83 -5.71
N LYS A 69 6.54 -2.13 -5.94
CA LYS A 69 5.76 -1.53 -7.03
C LYS A 69 5.59 -0.02 -6.84
N LEU A 70 5.28 0.42 -5.64
CA LEU A 70 5.15 1.84 -5.33
C LEU A 70 6.50 2.56 -5.46
N ARG A 71 7.58 1.97 -4.95
CA ARG A 71 8.92 2.50 -5.11
C ARG A 71 9.27 2.71 -6.58
N ASP A 72 9.10 1.69 -7.39
CA ASP A 72 9.55 1.71 -8.78
C ASP A 72 8.64 2.53 -9.69
N HIS A 73 7.32 2.42 -9.52
CA HIS A 73 6.36 3.15 -10.36
C HIS A 73 6.38 4.67 -10.10
N TYR A 74 6.44 5.07 -8.84
CA TYR A 74 6.43 6.49 -8.46
C TYR A 74 7.81 7.05 -8.12
N GLY A 75 8.86 6.28 -8.22
CA GLY A 75 10.21 6.71 -7.92
C GLY A 75 10.42 7.08 -6.44
N MET A 76 9.74 6.38 -5.53
CA MET A 76 9.77 6.69 -4.11
C MET A 76 11.00 6.14 -3.41
N ARG A 77 11.40 6.82 -2.34
CA ARG A 77 12.46 6.38 -1.44
C ARG A 77 11.86 5.62 -0.26
N VAL A 78 12.34 4.42 -0.01
CA VAL A 78 11.95 3.62 1.15
C VAL A 78 12.68 4.16 2.38
N VAL A 79 11.92 4.67 3.35
CA VAL A 79 12.44 5.25 4.60
C VAL A 79 12.47 4.23 5.72
N CYS A 80 11.42 3.43 5.83
CA CYS A 80 11.25 2.40 6.84
C CYS A 80 10.56 1.20 6.20
N TYR A 81 10.97 0.00 6.58
CA TYR A 81 10.36 -1.21 6.03
C TYR A 81 10.62 -2.39 6.98
N ASP A 82 9.56 -2.89 7.59
CA ASP A 82 9.62 -4.09 8.43
C ASP A 82 8.50 -5.07 8.06
N GLY A 83 8.26 -6.09 8.86
CA GLY A 83 7.24 -7.10 8.60
C GLY A 83 5.80 -6.62 8.76
N ASP A 84 5.59 -5.44 9.34
CA ASP A 84 4.27 -4.90 9.67
C ASP A 84 3.89 -3.67 8.85
N GLU A 85 4.82 -2.79 8.59
CA GLU A 85 4.57 -1.57 7.85
C GLU A 85 5.83 -1.04 7.14
N ALA A 86 5.61 -0.30 6.06
CA ALA A 86 6.66 0.38 5.31
C ALA A 86 6.27 1.83 5.06
N VAL A 87 7.25 2.72 5.07
CA VAL A 87 7.06 4.14 4.76
C VAL A 87 7.94 4.50 3.58
N LEU A 88 7.33 5.10 2.56
CA LEU A 88 8.00 5.60 1.35
C LEU A 88 7.72 7.08 1.23
N GLU A 89 8.68 7.83 0.69
CA GLU A 89 8.59 9.28 0.54
C GLU A 89 9.07 9.74 -0.84
N ASP A 90 8.72 10.99 -1.16
CA ASP A 90 9.24 11.72 -2.33
C ASP A 90 8.88 11.07 -3.67
N GLY A 91 7.63 10.69 -3.83
CA GLY A 91 7.11 10.12 -5.07
C GLY A 91 6.73 11.17 -6.11
N ARG A 92 6.51 10.70 -7.34
CA ARG A 92 6.01 11.51 -8.45
C ARG A 92 4.49 11.73 -8.33
N ASP A 93 3.95 12.58 -9.18
CA ASP A 93 2.50 12.85 -9.34
C ASP A 93 1.83 13.38 -8.08
N GLY A 94 2.57 14.13 -7.26
CA GLY A 94 2.06 14.72 -6.02
C GLY A 94 2.06 13.77 -4.82
N LEU A 95 2.56 12.55 -4.99
CA LEU A 95 2.60 11.54 -3.95
C LEU A 95 3.78 11.81 -3.01
N GLU A 96 3.50 12.37 -1.83
CA GLU A 96 4.54 12.77 -0.87
C GLU A 96 4.99 11.64 0.03
N THR A 97 4.03 11.04 0.73
CA THR A 97 4.28 9.98 1.70
C THR A 97 3.27 8.87 1.47
N VAL A 98 3.76 7.65 1.48
CA VAL A 98 2.94 6.45 1.46
C VAL A 98 3.34 5.55 2.61
N LYS A 99 2.37 5.07 3.35
CA LYS A 99 2.54 4.02 4.35
C LYS A 99 1.81 2.78 3.88
N VAL A 100 2.51 1.67 3.77
CA VAL A 100 1.91 0.37 3.44
C VAL A 100 1.84 -0.45 4.71
N VAL A 101 0.67 -0.99 5.01
CA VAL A 101 0.39 -1.76 6.23
C VAL A 101 0.13 -3.21 5.85
N CYS A 102 0.84 -4.12 6.49
CA CYS A 102 0.67 -5.56 6.29
C CYS A 102 -0.55 -6.06 7.06
N ARG A 103 -1.49 -6.67 6.35
CA ARG A 103 -2.65 -7.36 6.92
C ARG A 103 -3.36 -6.57 8.03
N PRO A 104 -3.97 -5.43 7.72
CA PRO A 104 -4.59 -4.56 8.72
C PRO A 104 -5.75 -5.24 9.49
N HIS A 105 -6.37 -6.27 8.92
CA HIS A 105 -7.47 -7.02 9.54
C HIS A 105 -7.05 -8.34 10.18
N ARG A 106 -5.75 -8.56 10.40
CA ARG A 106 -5.22 -9.81 10.97
C ARG A 106 -5.75 -10.10 12.37
N CYS A 107 -5.90 -9.07 13.20
CA CYS A 107 -6.44 -9.17 14.54
C CYS A 107 -7.10 -7.84 14.94
N ARG A 108 -7.86 -7.86 16.04
CA ARG A 108 -8.59 -6.67 16.50
C ARG A 108 -7.69 -5.47 16.79
N ALA A 109 -6.53 -5.71 17.38
CA ALA A 109 -5.58 -4.64 17.69
C ALA A 109 -5.06 -3.94 16.42
N ARG A 110 -4.75 -4.71 15.37
CA ARG A 110 -4.32 -4.16 14.07
C ARG A 110 -5.45 -3.41 13.37
N GLU A 111 -6.66 -3.93 13.43
CA GLU A 111 -7.83 -3.29 12.83
C GLU A 111 -8.14 -1.95 13.49
N LEU A 112 -8.06 -1.85 14.80
CA LEU A 112 -8.21 -0.59 15.53
C LEU A 112 -7.11 0.41 15.17
N ARG A 113 -5.88 -0.06 15.05
CA ARG A 113 -4.75 0.78 14.62
C ARG A 113 -4.96 1.29 13.19
N TRP A 114 -5.41 0.44 12.29
CA TRP A 114 -5.72 0.80 10.91
C TRP A 114 -6.78 1.89 10.84
N GLN A 115 -7.88 1.72 11.56
CA GLN A 115 -8.96 2.72 11.64
C GLN A 115 -8.45 4.06 12.21
N ALA A 116 -7.63 4.02 13.26
CA ALA A 116 -7.04 5.23 13.84
C ALA A 116 -6.12 5.95 12.83
N GLN A 117 -5.34 5.21 12.06
CA GLN A 117 -4.46 5.77 11.03
C GLN A 117 -5.23 6.37 9.85
N GLN A 118 -6.36 5.78 9.47
CA GLN A 118 -7.25 6.35 8.45
C GLN A 118 -7.79 7.71 8.84
N GLY A 119 -7.99 7.97 10.13
CA GLY A 119 -8.44 9.25 10.68
C GLY A 119 -7.31 10.26 10.90
N ASN A 120 -6.05 9.90 10.66
CA ASN A 120 -4.92 10.78 10.88
C ASN A 120 -4.78 11.81 9.74
N ALA A 121 -4.73 13.10 10.08
CA ALA A 121 -4.58 14.20 9.13
C ALA A 121 -3.30 14.16 8.28
N LYS A 122 -2.31 13.34 8.66
CA LYS A 122 -1.09 13.10 7.89
C LYS A 122 -1.36 12.42 6.55
N TYR A 123 -2.48 11.70 6.44
CA TYR A 123 -2.87 10.96 5.24
C TYR A 123 -4.26 11.42 4.79
N ASN A 124 -4.41 11.70 3.50
CA ASN A 124 -5.71 12.11 2.94
C ASN A 124 -6.38 11.01 2.10
N VAL A 125 -5.64 9.97 1.73
CA VAL A 125 -6.20 8.83 1.00
C VAL A 125 -5.85 7.53 1.70
N SER A 126 -6.82 6.65 1.88
CA SER A 126 -6.60 5.29 2.34
C SER A 126 -7.20 4.28 1.38
N ILE A 127 -6.49 3.18 1.17
CA ILE A 127 -6.93 2.07 0.33
C ILE A 127 -6.77 0.79 1.12
N ASP A 128 -7.88 0.12 1.39
CA ASP A 128 -7.92 -1.16 2.08
C ASP A 128 -8.10 -2.29 1.07
N MET A 129 -7.16 -3.21 1.02
CA MET A 129 -7.18 -4.38 0.15
C MET A 129 -7.19 -5.69 0.93
N TYR A 130 -7.64 -5.64 2.17
CA TYR A 130 -7.70 -6.72 3.16
C TYR A 130 -6.32 -7.26 3.60
N ASP A 131 -5.55 -7.86 2.70
CA ASP A 131 -4.23 -8.41 3.03
C ASP A 131 -3.13 -7.34 3.07
N ALA A 132 -3.42 -6.14 2.57
CA ALA A 132 -2.57 -4.96 2.70
C ALA A 132 -3.43 -3.69 2.73
N GLY A 133 -2.92 -2.65 3.36
CA GLY A 133 -3.52 -1.33 3.35
C GLY A 133 -2.52 -0.28 2.90
N VAL A 134 -3.00 0.75 2.24
CA VAL A 134 -2.18 1.88 1.78
C VAL A 134 -2.76 3.17 2.33
N LEU A 135 -1.93 3.94 3.00
CA LEU A 135 -2.22 5.30 3.44
C LEU A 135 -1.30 6.25 2.66
N MET A 136 -1.85 7.32 2.12
CA MET A 136 -1.02 8.25 1.36
C MET A 136 -1.41 9.71 1.60
N MET A 137 -0.42 10.58 1.45
CA MET A 137 -0.62 12.01 1.34
C MET A 137 -0.36 12.45 -0.09
N ASN A 138 -1.39 13.00 -0.71
CA ASN A 138 -1.30 13.62 -2.03
C ASN A 138 -2.11 14.91 -2.02
N HIS A 139 -1.45 16.07 -2.01
CA HIS A 139 -2.10 17.39 -1.94
C HIS A 139 -3.07 17.67 -3.09
N ARG A 140 -2.92 16.98 -4.20
CA ARG A 140 -3.79 17.17 -5.37
C ARG A 140 -5.13 16.51 -5.22
N LEU A 141 -5.32 15.69 -4.16
CA LEU A 141 -6.53 14.88 -3.96
C LEU A 141 -7.32 15.38 -2.76
N HIS A 142 -8.64 15.23 -2.85
CA HIS A 142 -9.53 15.38 -1.69
C HIS A 142 -9.43 14.15 -0.78
N PRO A 143 -9.76 14.28 0.52
CA PRO A 143 -9.81 13.12 1.41
C PRO A 143 -10.74 12.02 0.88
N GLN A 144 -10.23 10.80 0.78
CA GLN A 144 -10.94 9.66 0.21
C GLN A 144 -10.52 8.36 0.89
N HIS A 145 -11.48 7.45 1.02
CA HIS A 145 -11.23 6.11 1.56
C HIS A 145 -11.82 5.06 0.62
N PHE A 146 -11.03 4.10 0.24
CA PHE A 146 -11.44 3.02 -0.66
C PHE A 146 -11.25 1.66 0.01
N VAL A 147 -12.18 0.75 -0.26
CA VAL A 147 -12.07 -0.68 0.07
C VAL A 147 -12.13 -1.40 -1.28
N LEU A 148 -11.02 -2.01 -1.70
CA LEU A 148 -10.85 -2.52 -3.06
C LEU A 148 -10.59 -4.03 -3.08
N LYS A 149 -11.05 -4.68 -4.13
CA LYS A 149 -10.80 -6.09 -4.44
C LYS A 149 -10.37 -6.27 -5.89
#